data_8d2b3f85afc35898bb6740479689e962
#
_entry.id   8d2b3f85afc35898bb6740479689e962
#
_cell.length_a   1.000
_cell.length_b   1.000
_cell.length_c   1.000
_cell.angle_alpha   90.00
_cell.angle_beta   90.00
_cell.angle_gamma   90.00
#
_symmetry.space_group_name_H-M   'P 1'
#
loop_
_entity.id
_entity.type
_entity.pdbx_description
1 polymer ?
#
loop_
_entity_poly.entity_id
_entity_poly.type
_entity_poly.pdbx_seq_one_letter_code
_entity_poly.pdbx_strand_id
1 'polypeptide(L)'
;MPTGPLTNIAMAARMEPRIVERVKEVVLMGGGYHVGNWSAVAEFNIKVDPEAAHIVFNEAWPITMVGLDLTHQALCTPEVQQRIEGVGTDLAKFVSGLMDFFRKTYQDNQDFIDPPVHDPCTVAYLIDPSVMTTRRCPVDVE
;
A
#
# COMPACT_ATOMS: atom_id res chain seq x y z
N MET A 1 -3.36 -8.82 -4.36
CA MET A 1 -2.74 -7.71 -3.61
C MET A 1 -2.41 -6.58 -4.61
N PRO A 2 -3.27 -5.58 -4.76
CA PRO A 2 -2.98 -4.39 -5.55
C PRO A 2 -2.17 -3.36 -4.73
N THR A 3 -1.13 -2.79 -5.35
CA THR A 3 -0.24 -1.77 -4.80
C THR A 3 -0.17 -0.53 -5.68
N GLY A 4 -1.23 -0.29 -6.43
CA GLY A 4 -1.44 0.85 -7.31
C GLY A 4 -2.93 1.11 -7.49
N PRO A 5 -3.32 2.02 -8.40
CA PRO A 5 -4.72 2.30 -8.70
C PRO A 5 -5.52 1.04 -9.01
N LEU A 6 -6.77 1.00 -8.57
CA LEU A 6 -7.60 -0.22 -8.56
C LEU A 6 -8.28 -0.53 -9.91
N THR A 7 -7.99 0.23 -10.96
CA THR A 7 -8.60 0.08 -12.29
C THR A 7 -8.59 -1.36 -12.79
N ASN A 8 -7.45 -2.05 -12.72
CA ASN A 8 -7.34 -3.42 -13.21
C ASN A 8 -8.19 -4.41 -12.40
N ILE A 9 -8.33 -4.19 -11.10
CA ILE A 9 -9.12 -5.04 -10.21
C ILE A 9 -10.61 -4.84 -10.48
N ALA A 10 -11.03 -3.58 -10.59
CA ALA A 10 -12.41 -3.22 -10.95
C ALA A 10 -12.79 -3.79 -12.33
N MET A 11 -11.93 -3.63 -13.33
CA MET A 11 -12.14 -4.18 -14.66
C MET A 11 -12.25 -5.71 -14.62
N ALA A 12 -11.38 -6.39 -13.89
CA ALA A 12 -11.43 -7.84 -13.76
C ALA A 12 -12.76 -8.31 -13.12
N ALA A 13 -13.23 -7.63 -12.08
CA ALA A 13 -14.51 -7.94 -11.44
C ALA A 13 -15.70 -7.71 -12.39
N ARG A 14 -15.66 -6.64 -13.20
CA ARG A 14 -16.72 -6.35 -14.19
C ARG A 14 -16.71 -7.29 -15.38
N MET A 15 -15.52 -7.71 -15.85
CA MET A 15 -15.39 -8.63 -16.98
C MET A 15 -15.73 -10.09 -16.62
N GLU A 16 -15.40 -10.50 -15.40
CA GLU A 16 -15.64 -11.87 -14.91
C GLU A 16 -16.10 -11.83 -13.43
N PRO A 17 -17.38 -11.52 -13.17
CA PRO A 17 -17.90 -11.39 -11.79
C PRO A 17 -17.68 -12.63 -10.90
N ARG A 18 -17.53 -13.83 -11.50
CA ARG A 18 -17.28 -15.07 -10.76
C ARG A 18 -15.94 -15.07 -10.03
N ILE A 19 -15.02 -14.14 -10.35
CA ILE A 19 -13.76 -14.03 -9.59
C ILE A 19 -13.99 -13.57 -8.16
N VAL A 20 -15.04 -12.79 -7.90
CA VAL A 20 -15.35 -12.26 -6.57
C VAL A 20 -15.53 -13.40 -5.56
N GLU A 21 -16.21 -14.48 -5.96
CA GLU A 21 -16.39 -15.66 -5.12
C GLU A 21 -15.13 -16.51 -4.93
N ARG A 22 -14.13 -16.36 -5.82
CA ARG A 22 -12.89 -17.15 -5.82
C ARG A 22 -11.73 -16.43 -5.13
N VAL A 23 -11.80 -15.13 -5.00
CA VAL A 23 -10.80 -14.33 -4.30
C VAL A 23 -10.97 -14.51 -2.80
N LYS A 24 -9.93 -14.99 -2.13
CA LYS A 24 -9.94 -15.18 -0.68
C LYS A 24 -10.01 -13.86 0.06
N GLU A 25 -9.25 -12.89 -0.40
CA GLU A 25 -9.14 -11.56 0.19
C GLU A 25 -8.48 -10.60 -0.81
N VAL A 26 -8.85 -9.34 -0.78
CA VAL A 26 -8.15 -8.25 -1.44
C VAL A 26 -7.40 -7.45 -0.38
N VAL A 27 -6.07 -7.54 -0.38
CA VAL A 27 -5.20 -6.71 0.45
C VAL A 27 -4.65 -5.60 -0.41
N LEU A 28 -5.04 -4.37 -0.19
CA LEU A 28 -4.63 -3.23 -1.03
C LEU A 28 -3.79 -2.22 -0.25
N MET A 29 -2.81 -1.60 -0.93
CA MET A 29 -2.19 -0.36 -0.47
C MET A 29 -2.93 0.82 -1.09
N GLY A 30 -3.49 1.66 -0.25
CA GLY A 30 -4.20 2.86 -0.69
C GLY A 30 -5.07 3.45 0.41
N GLY A 31 -5.49 4.69 0.18
CA GLY A 31 -6.33 5.42 1.10
C GLY A 31 -5.61 5.91 2.36
N GLY A 32 -6.34 6.66 3.15
CA GLY A 32 -5.90 7.15 4.45
C GLY A 32 -7.12 7.56 5.27
N TYR A 33 -6.97 7.57 6.58
CA TYR A 33 -8.04 7.99 7.49
C TYR A 33 -7.83 9.43 7.97
N HIS A 34 -6.60 9.79 8.34
CA HIS A 34 -6.27 11.14 8.84
C HIS A 34 -5.46 11.97 7.83
N VAL A 35 -4.81 11.34 6.87
CA VAL A 35 -3.83 11.98 5.99
C VAL A 35 -4.01 11.55 4.54
N GLY A 36 -3.62 12.43 3.62
CA GLY A 36 -3.41 12.14 2.21
C GLY A 36 -1.94 12.34 1.82
N ASN A 37 -1.60 11.97 0.58
CA ASN A 37 -0.30 12.26 -0.02
C ASN A 37 -0.43 12.94 -1.40
N TRP A 38 -1.62 12.92 -1.99
CA TRP A 38 -1.94 13.71 -3.17
C TRP A 38 -2.54 15.07 -2.80
N SER A 39 -3.37 15.09 -1.80
CA SER A 39 -3.91 16.29 -1.14
C SER A 39 -3.97 16.03 0.36
N ALA A 40 -4.49 16.98 1.13
CA ALA A 40 -4.61 16.83 2.58
C ALA A 40 -5.39 15.57 3.01
N VAL A 41 -6.32 15.10 2.17
CA VAL A 41 -7.23 13.98 2.50
C VAL A 41 -7.23 12.85 1.46
N ALA A 42 -6.62 13.04 0.28
CA ALA A 42 -6.64 12.05 -0.79
C ALA A 42 -5.28 11.34 -0.91
N GLU A 43 -5.34 10.01 -0.94
CA GLU A 43 -4.20 9.16 -1.26
C GLU A 43 -4.15 8.89 -2.76
N PHE A 44 -2.93 8.81 -3.31
CA PHE A 44 -2.66 8.72 -4.75
C PHE A 44 -3.37 7.55 -5.44
N ASN A 45 -3.25 6.32 -4.93
CA ASN A 45 -3.80 5.13 -5.59
C ASN A 45 -5.33 5.19 -5.70
N ILE A 46 -5.98 5.72 -4.68
CA ILE A 46 -7.44 5.92 -4.68
C ILE A 46 -7.81 7.11 -5.58
N LYS A 47 -7.07 8.20 -5.48
CA LYS A 47 -7.35 9.44 -6.22
C LYS A 47 -7.20 9.30 -7.73
N VAL A 48 -6.32 8.42 -8.22
CA VAL A 48 -6.09 8.23 -9.67
C VAL A 48 -7.32 7.63 -10.36
N ASP A 49 -8.05 6.74 -9.68
CA ASP A 49 -9.27 6.12 -10.23
C ASP A 49 -10.26 5.83 -9.08
N PRO A 50 -10.96 6.87 -8.57
CA PRO A 50 -11.89 6.70 -7.46
C PRO A 50 -13.10 5.84 -7.83
N GLU A 51 -13.54 5.85 -9.08
CA GLU A 51 -14.63 5.00 -9.56
C GLU A 51 -14.23 3.51 -9.49
N ALA A 52 -13.01 3.17 -9.87
CA ALA A 52 -12.51 1.81 -9.72
C ALA A 52 -12.38 1.41 -8.25
N ALA A 53 -11.93 2.31 -7.40
CA ALA A 53 -11.88 2.09 -5.95
C ALA A 53 -13.29 1.84 -5.39
N HIS A 54 -14.25 2.68 -5.73
CA HIS A 54 -15.66 2.50 -5.37
C HIS A 54 -16.20 1.13 -5.79
N ILE A 55 -15.92 0.70 -7.03
CA ILE A 55 -16.31 -0.64 -7.51
C ILE A 55 -15.70 -1.72 -6.62
N VAL A 56 -14.39 -1.67 -6.38
CA VAL A 56 -13.66 -2.70 -5.62
C VAL A 56 -14.15 -2.79 -4.17
N PHE A 57 -14.39 -1.65 -3.52
CA PHE A 57 -14.89 -1.63 -2.14
C PHE A 57 -16.34 -2.10 -2.01
N ASN A 58 -17.13 -2.05 -3.07
CA ASN A 58 -18.54 -2.51 -3.08
C ASN A 58 -18.71 -3.96 -3.55
N GLU A 59 -17.64 -4.67 -3.92
CA GLU A 59 -17.75 -6.10 -4.23
C GLU A 59 -17.80 -6.96 -2.95
N ALA A 60 -18.31 -8.19 -3.09
CA ALA A 60 -18.59 -9.09 -1.94
C ALA A 60 -17.37 -9.84 -1.39
N TRP A 61 -16.16 -9.53 -1.82
CA TRP A 61 -14.95 -10.11 -1.27
C TRP A 61 -14.50 -9.45 0.06
N PRO A 62 -13.76 -10.16 0.93
CA PRO A 62 -13.10 -9.53 2.06
C PRO A 62 -12.03 -8.54 1.58
N ILE A 63 -11.97 -7.36 2.23
CA ILE A 63 -10.96 -6.34 1.92
C ILE A 63 -10.19 -5.98 3.18
N THR A 64 -8.87 -5.94 3.06
CA THR A 64 -7.96 -5.30 4.01
C THR A 64 -7.29 -4.10 3.34
N MET A 65 -7.60 -2.90 3.81
CA MET A 65 -6.98 -1.66 3.35
C MET A 65 -5.77 -1.32 4.23
N VAL A 66 -4.60 -1.23 3.60
CA VAL A 66 -3.36 -0.78 4.23
C VAL A 66 -3.14 0.67 3.81
N GLY A 67 -3.65 1.59 4.61
CA GLY A 67 -3.65 3.03 4.32
C GLY A 67 -2.40 3.76 4.82
N LEU A 68 -2.32 5.05 4.48
CA LEU A 68 -1.18 5.92 4.81
C LEU A 68 -0.93 6.02 6.31
N ASP A 69 -1.98 6.00 7.14
CA ASP A 69 -1.83 6.08 8.61
C ASP A 69 -0.96 4.95 9.17
N LEU A 70 -0.93 3.80 8.53
CA LEU A 70 -0.04 2.71 8.86
C LEU A 70 1.30 2.86 8.14
N THR A 71 1.27 3.03 6.82
CA THR A 71 2.49 2.97 6.00
C THR A 71 3.46 4.10 6.30
N HIS A 72 3.00 5.25 6.76
CA HIS A 72 3.84 6.36 7.23
C HIS A 72 4.62 6.02 8.53
N GLN A 73 4.26 4.95 9.22
CA GLN A 73 5.01 4.45 10.39
C GLN A 73 6.09 3.43 10.00
N ALA A 74 6.00 2.83 8.82
CA ALA A 74 6.93 1.83 8.31
C ALA A 74 8.09 2.51 7.57
N LEU A 75 8.98 3.13 8.32
CA LEU A 75 10.09 3.91 7.77
C LEU A 75 11.31 3.04 7.45
N CYS A 76 11.91 3.27 6.29
CA CYS A 76 13.21 2.71 5.95
C CYS A 76 14.32 3.57 6.57
N THR A 77 14.53 3.39 7.89
CA THR A 77 15.61 4.08 8.60
C THR A 77 17.00 3.54 8.14
N PRO A 78 18.10 4.25 8.44
CA PRO A 78 19.45 3.74 8.15
C PRO A 78 19.71 2.36 8.74
N GLU A 79 19.19 2.07 9.94
CA GLU A 79 19.33 0.76 10.60
C GLU A 79 18.57 -0.34 9.85
N VAL A 80 17.36 -0.04 9.34
CA VAL A 80 16.57 -0.97 8.52
C VAL A 80 17.32 -1.24 7.21
N GLN A 81 17.82 -0.19 6.56
CA GLN A 81 18.57 -0.32 5.32
C GLN A 81 19.85 -1.16 5.53
N GLN A 82 20.59 -0.93 6.61
CA GLN A 82 21.79 -1.72 6.96
C GLN A 82 21.43 -3.20 7.20
N ARG A 83 20.30 -3.50 7.80
CA ARG A 83 19.81 -4.89 7.94
C ARG A 83 19.49 -5.54 6.60
N ILE A 84 18.92 -4.78 5.66
CA ILE A 84 18.68 -5.26 4.28
C ILE A 84 20.02 -5.59 3.61
N GLU A 85 20.99 -4.69 3.68
CA GLU A 85 22.35 -4.90 3.14
C GLU A 85 23.04 -6.11 3.76
N GLY A 86 22.86 -6.31 5.06
CA GLY A 86 23.40 -7.43 5.82
C GLY A 86 22.94 -8.81 5.36
N VAL A 87 21.84 -8.90 4.56
CA VAL A 87 21.42 -10.12 3.88
C VAL A 87 22.48 -10.60 2.87
N GLY A 88 23.31 -9.69 2.31
CA GLY A 88 24.49 -9.98 1.51
C GLY A 88 24.20 -10.48 0.09
N THR A 89 22.96 -10.49 -0.37
CA THR A 89 22.58 -10.89 -1.74
C THR A 89 22.65 -9.72 -2.71
N ASP A 90 22.74 -9.99 -4.01
CA ASP A 90 22.68 -8.94 -5.03
C ASP A 90 21.31 -8.25 -5.07
N LEU A 91 20.25 -8.98 -4.75
CA LEU A 91 18.91 -8.39 -4.58
C LEU A 91 18.88 -7.38 -3.42
N ALA A 92 19.49 -7.70 -2.29
CA ALA A 92 19.56 -6.81 -1.14
C ALA A 92 20.34 -5.52 -1.46
N LYS A 93 21.44 -5.63 -2.20
CA LYS A 93 22.19 -4.46 -2.68
C LYS A 93 21.36 -3.59 -3.64
N PHE A 94 20.63 -4.23 -4.55
CA PHE A 94 19.75 -3.53 -5.48
C PHE A 94 18.63 -2.78 -4.72
N VAL A 95 17.97 -3.44 -3.76
CA VAL A 95 16.93 -2.83 -2.93
C VAL A 95 17.50 -1.67 -2.11
N SER A 96 18.69 -1.81 -1.53
CA SER A 96 19.33 -0.71 -0.79
C SER A 96 19.58 0.51 -1.68
N GLY A 97 20.08 0.30 -2.91
CA GLY A 97 20.25 1.40 -3.88
C GLY A 97 18.95 2.09 -4.27
N LEU A 98 17.84 1.34 -4.36
CA LEU A 98 16.51 1.93 -4.55
C LEU A 98 16.08 2.78 -3.34
N MET A 99 16.37 2.33 -2.11
CA MET A 99 16.04 3.07 -0.89
C MET A 99 16.82 4.39 -0.80
N ASP A 100 18.07 4.44 -1.25
CA ASP A 100 18.85 5.69 -1.31
C ASP A 100 18.19 6.71 -2.25
N PHE A 101 17.81 6.27 -3.45
CA PHE A 101 17.10 7.13 -4.40
C PHE A 101 15.74 7.59 -3.84
N PHE A 102 14.99 6.68 -3.23
CA PHE A 102 13.67 6.95 -2.67
C PHE A 102 13.75 7.94 -1.49
N ARG A 103 14.74 7.78 -0.59
CA ARG A 103 15.03 8.70 0.50
C ARG A 103 15.25 10.12 0.00
N LYS A 104 16.11 10.28 -1.01
CA LYS A 104 16.38 11.59 -1.61
C LYS A 104 15.11 12.22 -2.17
N THR A 105 14.28 11.46 -2.88
CA THR A 105 13.02 11.94 -3.45
C THR A 105 12.04 12.40 -2.37
N TYR A 106 11.94 11.67 -1.26
CA TYR A 106 11.06 12.03 -0.14
C TYR A 106 11.54 13.25 0.63
N GLN A 107 12.86 13.39 0.84
CA GLN A 107 13.44 14.59 1.46
C GLN A 107 13.19 15.84 0.61
N ASP A 108 13.28 15.72 -0.71
CA ASP A 108 13.11 16.85 -1.62
C ASP A 108 11.63 17.28 -1.78
N ASN A 109 10.64 16.38 -1.53
CA ASN A 109 9.25 16.61 -1.91
C ASN A 109 8.21 16.44 -0.79
N GLN A 110 8.49 15.76 0.31
CA GLN A 110 7.46 15.36 1.29
C GLN A 110 7.85 15.49 2.77
N ASP A 111 8.89 16.24 3.11
CA ASP A 111 9.35 16.48 4.50
C ASP A 111 9.64 15.21 5.34
N PHE A 112 9.83 14.04 4.71
CA PHE A 112 10.27 12.84 5.39
C PHE A 112 11.79 12.76 5.43
N ILE A 113 12.36 12.54 6.61
CA ILE A 113 13.80 12.25 6.76
C ILE A 113 14.09 10.85 6.22
N ASP A 114 13.27 9.87 6.60
CA ASP A 114 13.33 8.49 6.14
C ASP A 114 12.09 8.13 5.32
N PRO A 115 12.25 7.46 4.16
CA PRO A 115 11.11 7.16 3.31
C PRO A 115 10.21 6.08 3.91
N PRO A 116 8.89 6.29 3.91
CA PRO A 116 7.94 5.24 4.25
C PRO A 116 7.90 4.18 3.15
N VAL A 117 7.83 2.90 3.55
CA VAL A 117 7.71 1.77 2.62
C VAL A 117 6.25 1.30 2.59
N HIS A 118 5.51 1.81 1.62
CA HIS A 118 4.07 1.60 1.52
C HIS A 118 3.71 0.15 1.15
N ASP A 119 4.08 -0.27 -0.03
CA ASP A 119 3.67 -1.54 -0.63
C ASP A 119 4.16 -2.78 0.14
N PRO A 120 5.40 -2.79 0.67
CA PRO A 120 5.87 -3.90 1.51
C PRO A 120 5.00 -4.19 2.73
N CYS A 121 4.24 -3.21 3.23
CA CYS A 121 3.31 -3.42 4.34
C CYS A 121 2.21 -4.41 3.99
N THR A 122 1.70 -4.42 2.76
CA THR A 122 0.68 -5.38 2.32
C THR A 122 1.24 -6.80 2.27
N VAL A 123 2.51 -6.95 1.87
CA VAL A 123 3.20 -8.24 1.86
C VAL A 123 3.45 -8.73 3.28
N ALA A 124 3.90 -7.84 4.17
CA ALA A 124 4.11 -8.15 5.58
C ALA A 124 2.83 -8.67 6.24
N TYR A 125 1.70 -8.01 6.00
CA TYR A 125 0.38 -8.46 6.47
C TYR A 125 0.03 -9.87 5.98
N LEU A 126 0.26 -10.17 4.71
CA LEU A 126 -0.04 -11.48 4.14
C LEU A 126 0.88 -12.59 4.69
N ILE A 127 2.11 -12.25 5.07
CA ILE A 127 3.06 -13.20 5.69
C ILE A 127 2.69 -13.45 7.16
N ASP A 128 2.42 -12.38 7.89
CA ASP A 128 2.05 -12.42 9.31
C ASP A 128 1.07 -11.29 9.64
N PRO A 129 -0.24 -11.56 9.69
CA PRO A 129 -1.23 -10.55 10.04
C PRO A 129 -1.04 -9.92 11.44
N SER A 130 -0.29 -10.56 12.34
CA SER A 130 -0.06 -10.05 13.68
C SER A 130 0.85 -8.81 13.75
N VAL A 131 1.55 -8.49 12.65
CA VAL A 131 2.41 -7.29 12.55
C VAL A 131 1.60 -5.98 12.50
N MET A 132 0.29 -6.09 12.28
CA MET A 132 -0.62 -4.94 12.17
C MET A 132 -1.86 -5.13 13.02
N THR A 133 -2.34 -4.03 13.60
CA THR A 133 -3.68 -4.01 14.21
C THR A 133 -4.69 -3.55 13.18
N THR A 134 -5.70 -4.37 12.93
CA THR A 134 -6.78 -4.04 12.00
C THR A 134 -8.07 -3.72 12.75
N ARG A 135 -8.87 -2.81 12.18
CA ARG A 135 -10.20 -2.46 12.66
C ARG A 135 -11.22 -2.65 11.55
N ARG A 136 -12.29 -3.37 11.84
CA ARG A 136 -13.42 -3.47 10.90
C ARG A 136 -14.26 -2.21 10.95
N CYS A 137 -14.43 -1.57 9.81
CA CYS A 137 -15.27 -0.38 9.66
C CYS A 137 -15.86 -0.32 8.24
N PRO A 138 -16.97 0.38 8.03
CA PRO A 138 -17.41 0.72 6.68
C PRO A 138 -16.39 1.66 6.04
N VAL A 139 -16.17 1.47 4.74
CA VAL A 139 -15.31 2.35 3.92
C VAL A 139 -16.11 2.72 2.68
N ASP A 140 -16.14 3.99 2.37
CA ASP A 140 -16.74 4.52 1.16
C ASP A 140 -15.73 5.38 0.41
N VAL A 141 -15.93 5.54 -0.90
CA VAL A 141 -15.05 6.32 -1.78
C VAL A 141 -15.90 7.31 -2.54
N GLU A 142 -15.63 8.59 -2.31
CA GLU A 142 -16.28 9.72 -2.97
C GLU A 142 -15.40 10.32 -4.09
#